data_ffea6c0409261f8482b4f43eab32c42b
#
_entry.id   ffea6c0409261f8482b4f43eab32c42b
#
_cell.length_a   1.000
_cell.length_b   1.000
_cell.length_c   1.000
_cell.angle_alpha   90.00
_cell.angle_beta   90.00
_cell.angle_gamma   90.00
#
_symmetry.space_group_name_H-M   'P 1'
#
loop_
_entity.id
_entity.type
_entity.pdbx_description
1 polymer ?
#
loop_
_entity_poly.entity_id
_entity_poly.type
_entity_poly.pdbx_seq_one_letter_code
_entity_poly.pdbx_strand_id
1 'polypeptide(L)'
;MMPNSAYTIEQRPYTAHGGAAAMWRCKDKEILIEGPAGTGKTRAILEKAHFCLQKYAGCRVLAVRKTRASMSESVLVTYEEKVLPAYSPIKAGQKRSHRQSYEYPNGSALVIGGMDNADRIMSTEFDVVLGFEWTEASEDDHEKLTTRLRNDRMPYQQLVVDCNPSFPKHWLNQRANAGKLTRILSRHTDNPAVTADYLATLAALSGARKLRLADGKWAAQDGLVYPEFDAAVHLINRFAIPADWVRFRCIDFGFTNPFVCQWWALDPDGRMYLYREIYLSGRTLKDHIPVIHTHSAGETIQTTVADPEDAQARAELAQLGIPTIAADKTVVLGIQDVKERLSSAGDGKPRLFILQDSVVELDRPLADKWKPTSTLGEFDNYVWAKASEGKNEKEEPVKEDDHGMDTLRYAVRFANRSGGRSGGAFY
;
A
#
# COMPACT_ATOMS: atom_id res chain seq x y z
N MET A 1 20.51 -47.63 -32.00
CA MET A 1 20.23 -47.50 -30.57
C MET A 1 21.35 -46.69 -29.94
N MET A 2 21.12 -45.43 -29.64
CA MET A 2 22.10 -44.64 -28.88
C MET A 2 21.84 -44.84 -27.40
N PRO A 3 22.87 -44.98 -26.56
CA PRO A 3 22.69 -45.24 -25.15
C PRO A 3 22.05 -44.01 -24.48
N ASN A 4 21.03 -44.29 -23.68
CA ASN A 4 20.40 -43.35 -22.77
C ASN A 4 21.47 -42.88 -21.75
N SER A 5 22.11 -41.74 -22.02
CA SER A 5 22.95 -41.11 -21.01
C SER A 5 22.02 -40.54 -19.95
N ALA A 6 21.91 -41.23 -18.84
CA ALA A 6 21.32 -40.73 -17.63
C ALA A 6 22.10 -39.46 -17.23
N TYR A 7 21.56 -38.28 -17.55
CA TYR A 7 22.10 -37.03 -17.03
C TYR A 7 21.92 -37.04 -15.51
N THR A 8 23.00 -37.28 -14.80
CA THR A 8 23.02 -37.03 -13.35
C THR A 8 22.92 -35.55 -13.15
N ILE A 9 21.74 -35.09 -12.77
CA ILE A 9 21.54 -33.68 -12.43
C ILE A 9 22.28 -33.44 -11.12
N GLU A 10 23.39 -32.71 -11.17
CA GLU A 10 24.12 -32.28 -10.00
C GLU A 10 23.21 -31.38 -9.17
N GLN A 11 22.62 -31.94 -8.12
CA GLN A 11 21.76 -31.17 -7.21
C GLN A 11 22.63 -30.27 -6.36
N ARG A 12 22.40 -28.98 -6.40
CA ARG A 12 22.95 -28.06 -5.40
C ARG A 12 22.23 -28.34 -4.08
N PRO A 13 22.93 -28.72 -3.03
CA PRO A 13 22.27 -29.06 -1.77
C PRO A 13 21.63 -27.78 -1.20
N TYR A 14 20.32 -27.80 -0.99
CA TYR A 14 19.58 -26.77 -0.31
C TYR A 14 18.87 -27.35 0.91
N THR A 15 19.11 -26.76 2.07
CA THR A 15 18.41 -27.08 3.31
C THR A 15 17.58 -25.89 3.74
N ALA A 16 16.27 -26.09 3.82
CA ALA A 16 15.37 -25.05 4.32
C ALA A 16 15.45 -24.97 5.85
N HIS A 17 15.60 -23.76 6.39
CA HIS A 17 15.63 -23.50 7.82
C HIS A 17 14.49 -22.54 8.22
N GLY A 18 14.09 -22.55 9.50
CA GLY A 18 13.14 -21.63 10.10
C GLY A 18 11.87 -21.40 9.27
N GLY A 19 11.62 -20.15 8.90
CA GLY A 19 10.47 -19.77 8.06
C GLY A 19 10.44 -20.46 6.69
N ALA A 20 11.59 -20.66 6.05
CA ALA A 20 11.67 -21.40 4.79
C ALA A 20 11.22 -22.86 4.96
N ALA A 21 11.63 -23.53 6.03
CA ALA A 21 11.23 -24.90 6.33
C ALA A 21 9.73 -25.00 6.67
N ALA A 22 9.17 -24.01 7.37
CA ALA A 22 7.74 -23.92 7.64
C ALA A 22 6.95 -23.75 6.33
N MET A 23 7.37 -22.86 5.42
CA MET A 23 6.76 -22.61 4.12
C MET A 23 6.80 -23.90 3.24
N TRP A 24 7.88 -24.65 3.27
CA TRP A 24 7.99 -25.92 2.53
C TRP A 24 6.95 -26.96 2.96
N ARG A 25 6.70 -27.08 4.26
CA ARG A 25 5.72 -28.04 4.81
C ARG A 25 4.28 -27.57 4.67
N CYS A 26 4.08 -26.27 4.60
CA CYS A 26 2.74 -25.70 4.48
C CYS A 26 2.12 -26.02 3.12
N LYS A 27 0.84 -26.46 3.15
CA LYS A 27 0.03 -26.78 1.97
C LYS A 27 -1.23 -25.91 1.87
N ASP A 28 -1.33 -24.88 2.70
CA ASP A 28 -2.44 -23.96 2.68
C ASP A 28 -2.50 -23.24 1.32
N LYS A 29 -3.70 -22.90 0.91
CA LYS A 29 -3.96 -22.36 -0.43
C LYS A 29 -3.24 -21.03 -0.68
N GLU A 30 -3.15 -20.18 0.32
CA GLU A 30 -2.51 -18.87 0.25
C GLU A 30 -1.48 -18.74 1.37
N ILE A 31 -0.23 -18.47 1.03
CA ILE A 31 0.88 -18.30 1.97
C ILE A 31 1.60 -16.98 1.73
N LEU A 32 1.84 -16.25 2.80
CA LEU A 32 2.76 -15.13 2.84
C LEU A 32 4.00 -15.52 3.66
N ILE A 33 5.17 -15.52 3.02
CA ILE A 33 6.45 -15.55 3.73
C ILE A 33 7.00 -14.13 3.80
N GLU A 34 6.98 -13.53 4.98
CA GLU A 34 7.42 -12.16 5.22
C GLU A 34 8.60 -12.09 6.15
N GLY A 35 9.34 -11.00 6.10
CA GLY A 35 10.47 -10.77 6.98
C GLY A 35 11.47 -9.79 6.39
N PRO A 36 12.54 -9.48 7.12
CA PRO A 36 13.53 -8.50 6.70
C PRO A 36 14.23 -8.89 5.41
N ALA A 37 14.93 -7.93 4.81
CA ALA A 37 15.75 -8.15 3.62
C ALA A 37 16.89 -9.16 3.92
N GLY A 38 17.26 -9.96 2.93
CA GLY A 38 18.40 -10.89 3.06
C GLY A 38 18.13 -12.19 3.81
N THR A 39 16.89 -12.50 4.20
CA THR A 39 16.55 -13.75 4.92
C THR A 39 16.42 -14.98 4.01
N GLY A 40 16.56 -14.82 2.69
CA GLY A 40 16.53 -15.94 1.74
C GLY A 40 15.14 -16.36 1.28
N LYS A 41 14.09 -15.57 1.50
CA LYS A 41 12.69 -15.86 1.12
C LYS A 41 12.55 -16.27 -0.35
N THR A 42 13.01 -15.42 -1.25
CA THR A 42 12.93 -15.60 -2.71
C THR A 42 13.58 -16.93 -3.13
N ARG A 43 14.78 -17.23 -2.61
CA ARG A 43 15.45 -18.52 -2.89
C ARG A 43 14.62 -19.70 -2.38
N ALA A 44 14.10 -19.63 -1.16
CA ALA A 44 13.29 -20.69 -0.58
C ALA A 44 12.04 -21.03 -1.40
N ILE A 45 11.35 -20.02 -1.90
CA ILE A 45 10.17 -20.17 -2.76
C ILE A 45 10.56 -20.83 -4.09
N LEU A 46 11.65 -20.38 -4.71
CA LEU A 46 12.14 -20.92 -5.99
C LEU A 46 12.62 -22.38 -5.87
N GLU A 47 13.27 -22.72 -4.76
CA GLU A 47 13.68 -24.11 -4.48
C GLU A 47 12.45 -25.03 -4.31
N LYS A 48 11.40 -24.58 -3.60
CA LYS A 48 10.13 -25.32 -3.50
C LYS A 48 9.50 -25.50 -4.87
N ALA A 49 9.49 -24.49 -5.72
CA ALA A 49 8.98 -24.58 -7.08
C ALA A 49 9.78 -25.57 -7.91
N HIS A 50 11.10 -25.50 -7.86
CA HIS A 50 12.00 -26.42 -8.55
C HIS A 50 11.73 -27.88 -8.14
N PHE A 51 11.59 -28.14 -6.85
CA PHE A 51 11.21 -29.45 -6.33
C PHE A 51 9.85 -29.93 -6.87
N CYS A 52 8.82 -29.06 -6.87
CA CYS A 52 7.51 -29.42 -7.41
C CYS A 52 7.57 -29.74 -8.90
N LEU A 53 8.29 -28.94 -9.68
CA LEU A 53 8.46 -29.11 -11.13
C LEU A 53 9.20 -30.41 -11.48
N GLN A 54 10.15 -30.83 -10.65
CA GLN A 54 10.83 -32.15 -10.83
C GLN A 54 9.93 -33.31 -10.43
N LYS A 55 9.18 -33.16 -9.34
CA LYS A 55 8.41 -34.25 -8.73
C LYS A 55 7.13 -34.60 -9.49
N TYR A 56 6.41 -33.57 -9.96
CA TYR A 56 5.08 -33.73 -10.54
C TYR A 56 5.11 -33.47 -12.03
N ALA A 57 4.97 -34.53 -12.84
CA ALA A 57 4.98 -34.44 -14.30
C ALA A 57 3.82 -33.56 -14.81
N GLY A 58 4.11 -32.63 -15.72
CA GLY A 58 3.15 -31.66 -16.26
C GLY A 58 2.74 -30.55 -15.29
N CYS A 59 3.42 -30.44 -14.15
CA CYS A 59 3.21 -29.34 -13.20
C CYS A 59 3.52 -27.98 -13.83
N ARG A 60 2.65 -27.01 -13.62
CA ARG A 60 2.83 -25.64 -14.11
C ARG A 60 2.95 -24.67 -12.93
N VAL A 61 4.08 -23.98 -12.88
CA VAL A 61 4.34 -22.95 -11.86
C VAL A 61 4.44 -21.61 -12.54
N LEU A 62 3.73 -20.59 -12.05
CA LEU A 62 3.90 -19.20 -12.45
C LEU A 62 4.81 -18.49 -11.47
N ALA A 63 5.83 -17.81 -11.96
CA ALA A 63 6.62 -16.84 -11.21
C ALA A 63 6.29 -15.44 -11.70
N VAL A 64 5.82 -14.57 -10.82
CA VAL A 64 5.30 -13.25 -11.17
C VAL A 64 5.76 -12.15 -10.19
N ARG A 65 5.96 -10.96 -10.71
CA ARG A 65 6.20 -9.73 -9.97
C ARG A 65 5.33 -8.61 -10.58
N LYS A 66 5.30 -7.42 -9.97
CA LYS A 66 4.52 -6.29 -10.51
C LYS A 66 4.86 -6.00 -11.97
N THR A 67 6.13 -6.01 -12.35
CA THR A 67 6.57 -5.86 -13.74
C THR A 67 7.41 -7.05 -14.20
N ARG A 68 7.24 -7.43 -15.48
CA ARG A 68 8.05 -8.50 -16.09
C ARG A 68 9.54 -8.15 -16.11
N ALA A 69 9.89 -6.88 -16.29
CA ALA A 69 11.28 -6.43 -16.34
C ALA A 69 12.02 -6.71 -15.02
N SER A 70 11.41 -6.42 -13.87
CA SER A 70 12.00 -6.62 -12.55
C SER A 70 12.28 -8.10 -12.20
N MET A 71 11.60 -9.05 -12.85
CA MET A 71 11.88 -10.48 -12.72
C MET A 71 13.27 -10.84 -13.24
N SER A 72 13.66 -10.29 -14.38
CA SER A 72 14.92 -10.64 -15.06
C SER A 72 16.16 -10.28 -14.27
N GLU A 73 16.12 -9.15 -13.55
CA GLU A 73 17.26 -8.58 -12.85
C GLU A 73 17.42 -9.16 -11.41
N SER A 74 16.43 -9.82 -10.88
CA SER A 74 16.45 -10.29 -9.49
C SER A 74 16.10 -11.77 -9.34
N VAL A 75 14.84 -12.13 -9.57
CA VAL A 75 14.31 -13.47 -9.31
C VAL A 75 14.95 -14.51 -10.23
N LEU A 76 15.05 -14.22 -11.55
CA LEU A 76 15.62 -15.18 -12.50
C LEU A 76 17.14 -15.32 -12.34
N VAL A 77 17.85 -14.30 -11.87
CA VAL A 77 19.26 -14.41 -11.47
C VAL A 77 19.39 -15.42 -10.33
N THR A 78 18.58 -15.28 -9.28
CA THR A 78 18.56 -16.23 -8.15
C THR A 78 18.22 -17.64 -8.62
N TYR A 79 17.25 -17.80 -9.52
CA TYR A 79 16.84 -19.09 -10.04
C TYR A 79 17.97 -19.79 -10.81
N GLU A 80 18.57 -19.10 -11.78
CA GLU A 80 19.62 -19.67 -12.64
C GLU A 80 20.93 -19.91 -11.89
N GLU A 81 21.31 -19.02 -10.95
CA GLU A 81 22.62 -19.09 -10.32
C GLU A 81 22.64 -19.90 -9.01
N LYS A 82 21.52 -19.91 -8.29
CA LYS A 82 21.46 -20.51 -6.93
C LYS A 82 20.57 -21.74 -6.83
N VAL A 83 19.57 -21.89 -7.70
CA VAL A 83 18.62 -23.01 -7.65
C VAL A 83 18.97 -24.05 -8.72
N LEU A 84 19.09 -23.64 -9.98
CA LEU A 84 19.43 -24.59 -11.06
C LEU A 84 20.92 -24.95 -11.01
N PRO A 85 21.26 -26.25 -11.24
CA PRO A 85 22.65 -26.68 -11.41
C PRO A 85 23.37 -25.89 -12.49
N ALA A 86 24.68 -25.74 -12.38
CA ALA A 86 25.49 -24.88 -13.27
C ALA A 86 25.29 -25.24 -14.76
N TYR A 87 25.25 -26.51 -15.08
CA TYR A 87 25.11 -27.06 -16.45
C TYR A 87 23.72 -27.64 -16.75
N SER A 88 22.69 -27.12 -16.05
CA SER A 88 21.32 -27.60 -16.23
C SER A 88 20.83 -27.35 -17.66
N PRO A 89 20.31 -28.37 -18.37
CA PRO A 89 19.72 -28.21 -19.69
C PRO A 89 18.49 -27.27 -19.68
N ILE A 90 17.85 -27.10 -18.53
CA ILE A 90 16.73 -26.17 -18.32
C ILE A 90 17.15 -24.70 -18.57
N LYS A 91 18.45 -24.39 -18.45
CA LYS A 91 19.01 -23.05 -18.76
C LYS A 91 19.21 -22.82 -20.26
N ALA A 92 19.19 -23.87 -21.07
CA ALA A 92 19.42 -23.73 -22.52
C ALA A 92 18.33 -22.87 -23.17
N GLY A 93 18.69 -22.17 -24.25
CA GLY A 93 17.76 -21.37 -25.04
C GLY A 93 17.87 -19.86 -24.82
N GLN A 94 16.76 -19.16 -24.71
CA GLN A 94 16.68 -17.69 -24.71
C GLN A 94 17.37 -17.02 -23.51
N LYS A 95 17.88 -15.82 -23.71
CA LYS A 95 18.37 -14.96 -22.60
C LYS A 95 17.24 -14.66 -21.60
N ARG A 96 17.58 -14.43 -20.33
CA ARG A 96 16.62 -14.14 -19.23
C ARG A 96 15.58 -13.07 -19.59
N SER A 97 16.01 -11.98 -20.22
CA SER A 97 15.15 -10.85 -20.60
C SER A 97 14.02 -11.23 -21.57
N HIS A 98 14.22 -12.25 -22.40
CA HIS A 98 13.25 -12.70 -23.40
C HIS A 98 12.60 -14.04 -23.07
N ARG A 99 13.10 -14.73 -22.04
CA ARG A 99 12.61 -16.06 -21.65
C ARG A 99 11.18 -15.99 -21.11
N GLN A 100 10.34 -16.84 -21.67
CA GLN A 100 8.92 -16.94 -21.26
C GLN A 100 8.69 -18.06 -20.24
N SER A 101 9.51 -19.13 -20.31
CA SER A 101 9.41 -20.28 -19.44
C SER A 101 10.74 -21.04 -19.33
N TYR A 102 10.83 -21.86 -18.30
CA TYR A 102 11.84 -22.89 -18.15
C TYR A 102 11.15 -24.26 -18.23
N GLU A 103 11.44 -25.02 -19.29
CA GLU A 103 10.81 -26.31 -19.55
C GLU A 103 11.62 -27.44 -18.91
N TYR A 104 10.92 -28.40 -18.30
CA TYR A 104 11.49 -29.56 -17.65
C TYR A 104 11.25 -30.81 -18.49
N PRO A 105 12.17 -31.84 -18.42
CA PRO A 105 12.05 -33.07 -19.23
C PRO A 105 10.76 -33.85 -18.97
N ASN A 106 10.14 -33.71 -17.82
CA ASN A 106 8.88 -34.38 -17.45
C ASN A 106 7.62 -33.65 -17.92
N GLY A 107 7.76 -32.62 -18.77
CA GLY A 107 6.67 -31.80 -19.29
C GLY A 107 6.18 -30.70 -18.33
N SER A 108 6.84 -30.49 -17.19
CA SER A 108 6.54 -29.39 -16.28
C SER A 108 7.16 -28.08 -16.77
N ALA A 109 6.64 -26.94 -16.37
CA ALA A 109 7.16 -25.63 -16.77
C ALA A 109 7.06 -24.59 -15.65
N LEU A 110 8.15 -23.82 -15.48
CA LEU A 110 8.12 -22.54 -14.76
C LEU A 110 7.86 -21.42 -15.76
N VAL A 111 6.66 -20.87 -15.71
CA VAL A 111 6.23 -19.74 -16.57
C VAL A 111 6.58 -18.43 -15.90
N ILE A 112 7.04 -17.44 -16.68
CA ILE A 112 7.46 -16.14 -16.17
C ILE A 112 6.48 -15.06 -16.62
N GLY A 113 5.98 -14.28 -15.66
CA GLY A 113 5.01 -13.24 -15.90
C GLY A 113 5.31 -11.91 -15.20
N GLY A 114 4.51 -10.91 -15.52
CA GLY A 114 4.41 -9.65 -14.82
C GLY A 114 2.95 -9.22 -14.81
N MET A 115 2.51 -8.54 -13.74
CA MET A 115 1.13 -8.04 -13.64
C MET A 115 0.89 -6.83 -14.55
N ASP A 116 1.95 -6.22 -15.08
CA ASP A 116 1.91 -5.19 -16.13
C ASP A 116 1.35 -5.71 -17.47
N ASN A 117 1.30 -7.04 -17.65
CA ASN A 117 0.64 -7.69 -18.79
C ASN A 117 -0.11 -8.95 -18.33
N ALA A 118 -1.12 -8.72 -17.50
CA ALA A 118 -1.87 -9.80 -16.85
C ALA A 118 -2.66 -10.67 -17.83
N ASP A 119 -3.17 -10.14 -18.94
CA ASP A 119 -4.03 -10.86 -19.88
C ASP A 119 -3.40 -12.16 -20.40
N ARG A 120 -2.10 -12.15 -20.62
CA ARG A 120 -1.33 -13.32 -21.07
C ARG A 120 -1.27 -14.43 -20.01
N ILE A 121 -1.25 -14.05 -18.74
CA ILE A 121 -1.20 -14.97 -17.60
C ILE A 121 -2.59 -15.54 -17.34
N MET A 122 -3.61 -14.70 -17.52
CA MET A 122 -4.99 -15.02 -17.19
C MET A 122 -5.64 -16.08 -18.08
N SER A 123 -5.04 -16.44 -19.21
CA SER A 123 -5.50 -17.52 -20.11
C SER A 123 -4.95 -18.90 -19.74
N THR A 124 -4.07 -18.99 -18.72
CA THR A 124 -3.34 -20.22 -18.36
C THR A 124 -3.72 -20.70 -16.95
N GLU A 125 -3.59 -22.01 -16.72
CA GLU A 125 -3.85 -22.66 -15.43
C GLU A 125 -2.53 -23.11 -14.79
N PHE A 126 -2.45 -23.04 -13.46
CA PHE A 126 -1.26 -23.35 -12.69
C PHE A 126 -1.58 -24.23 -11.47
N ASP A 127 -0.58 -25.01 -11.01
CA ASP A 127 -0.62 -25.68 -9.72
C ASP A 127 -0.09 -24.80 -8.61
N VAL A 128 0.94 -24.00 -8.93
CA VAL A 128 1.55 -23.05 -7.99
C VAL A 128 1.74 -21.70 -8.65
N VAL A 129 1.43 -20.66 -7.92
CA VAL A 129 1.76 -19.27 -8.29
C VAL A 129 2.71 -18.72 -7.24
N LEU A 130 3.79 -18.08 -7.68
CA LEU A 130 4.82 -17.46 -6.86
C LEU A 130 4.81 -15.95 -7.11
N GLY A 131 4.43 -15.18 -6.11
CA GLY A 131 4.47 -13.71 -6.17
C GLY A 131 5.67 -13.15 -5.41
N PHE A 132 6.50 -12.36 -6.09
CA PHE A 132 7.73 -11.80 -5.52
C PHE A 132 7.60 -10.31 -5.26
N GLU A 133 8.16 -9.85 -4.12
CA GLU A 133 8.03 -8.46 -3.62
C GLU A 133 6.56 -8.01 -3.64
N TRP A 134 5.70 -8.83 -3.04
CA TRP A 134 4.25 -8.79 -3.25
C TRP A 134 3.57 -7.56 -2.63
N THR A 135 4.30 -6.75 -1.87
CA THR A 135 3.87 -5.41 -1.48
C THR A 135 3.78 -4.42 -2.67
N GLU A 136 4.33 -4.77 -3.84
CA GLU A 136 4.16 -4.00 -5.07
C GLU A 136 2.87 -4.33 -5.84
N ALA A 137 2.23 -5.47 -5.52
CA ALA A 137 1.04 -5.96 -6.21
C ALA A 137 -0.28 -5.51 -5.54
N SER A 138 -1.39 -5.46 -6.27
CA SER A 138 -2.72 -5.13 -5.74
C SER A 138 -3.45 -6.33 -5.12
N GLU A 139 -4.42 -6.06 -4.25
CA GLU A 139 -5.30 -7.13 -3.77
C GLU A 139 -6.08 -7.75 -4.95
N ASP A 140 -6.47 -6.96 -5.95
CA ASP A 140 -7.09 -7.43 -7.18
C ASP A 140 -6.15 -8.33 -8.00
N ASP A 141 -4.85 -7.97 -8.12
CA ASP A 141 -3.84 -8.82 -8.74
C ASP A 141 -3.76 -10.19 -8.03
N HIS A 142 -3.76 -10.16 -6.69
CA HIS A 142 -3.70 -11.37 -5.87
C HIS A 142 -4.94 -12.25 -6.07
N GLU A 143 -6.13 -11.66 -6.03
CA GLU A 143 -7.38 -12.39 -6.22
C GLU A 143 -7.52 -12.96 -7.62
N LYS A 144 -7.13 -12.23 -8.67
CA LYS A 144 -7.06 -12.73 -10.04
C LYS A 144 -6.19 -13.99 -10.14
N LEU A 145 -5.02 -14.00 -9.53
CA LEU A 145 -4.11 -15.13 -9.56
C LEU A 145 -4.64 -16.37 -8.81
N THR A 146 -5.39 -16.19 -7.73
CA THR A 146 -6.02 -17.32 -7.02
C THR A 146 -7.00 -18.08 -7.89
N THR A 147 -7.64 -17.42 -8.87
CA THR A 147 -8.56 -18.06 -9.84
C THR A 147 -7.84 -18.93 -10.88
N ARG A 148 -6.51 -18.84 -10.99
CA ARG A 148 -5.70 -19.62 -11.95
C ARG A 148 -5.15 -20.92 -11.37
N LEU A 149 -5.36 -21.17 -10.08
CA LEU A 149 -4.91 -22.36 -9.38
C LEU A 149 -5.86 -23.55 -9.64
N ARG A 150 -5.75 -24.18 -10.82
CA ARG A 150 -6.64 -25.28 -11.25
C ARG A 150 -6.05 -26.25 -12.28
N ASN A 151 -4.69 -26.38 -12.37
CA ASN A 151 -4.04 -27.31 -13.32
C ASN A 151 -4.12 -28.79 -12.91
N ASP A 152 -4.34 -29.11 -11.62
CA ASP A 152 -4.56 -30.45 -11.06
C ASP A 152 -3.46 -31.49 -11.35
N ARG A 153 -2.20 -31.06 -11.53
CA ARG A 153 -1.04 -31.97 -11.65
C ARG A 153 -0.37 -32.25 -10.31
N MET A 154 -0.68 -31.45 -9.31
CA MET A 154 -0.24 -31.64 -7.94
C MET A 154 -1.43 -31.97 -7.03
N PRO A 155 -1.19 -32.65 -5.89
CA PRO A 155 -2.27 -32.98 -4.94
C PRO A 155 -2.80 -31.76 -4.17
N TYR A 156 -2.25 -30.57 -4.40
CA TYR A 156 -2.68 -29.27 -3.87
C TYR A 156 -2.26 -28.15 -4.80
N GLN A 157 -3.03 -27.06 -4.83
CA GLN A 157 -2.70 -25.82 -5.53
C GLN A 157 -2.37 -24.74 -4.51
N GLN A 158 -1.43 -23.85 -4.84
CA GLN A 158 -0.91 -22.90 -3.85
C GLN A 158 -0.48 -21.57 -4.47
N LEU A 159 -0.87 -20.47 -3.84
CA LEU A 159 -0.29 -19.14 -4.05
C LEU A 159 0.69 -18.85 -2.91
N VAL A 160 1.97 -18.71 -3.23
CA VAL A 160 3.03 -18.37 -2.27
C VAL A 160 3.60 -17.03 -2.65
N VAL A 161 3.50 -16.07 -1.73
CA VAL A 161 4.04 -14.73 -1.97
C VAL A 161 5.09 -14.36 -0.93
N ASP A 162 6.10 -13.58 -1.34
CA ASP A 162 7.07 -13.01 -0.41
C ASP A 162 6.94 -11.48 -0.33
N CYS A 163 7.36 -10.93 0.80
CA CYS A 163 7.58 -9.49 0.92
C CYS A 163 8.58 -9.12 2.01
N ASN A 164 9.14 -7.92 1.86
CA ASN A 164 9.61 -7.14 3.01
C ASN A 164 8.43 -6.34 3.53
N PRO A 165 8.18 -6.28 4.86
CA PRO A 165 7.09 -5.50 5.41
C PRO A 165 7.12 -4.04 4.99
N SER A 166 5.94 -3.47 4.76
CA SER A 166 5.73 -2.08 4.39
C SER A 166 4.98 -1.33 5.52
N PHE A 167 3.95 -0.56 5.22
CA PHE A 167 3.17 0.15 6.23
C PHE A 167 2.07 -0.74 6.84
N PRO A 168 1.62 -0.46 8.08
CA PRO A 168 0.72 -1.34 8.83
C PRO A 168 -0.63 -1.59 8.17
N LYS A 169 -1.19 -0.59 7.47
CA LYS A 169 -2.50 -0.69 6.79
C LYS A 169 -2.44 -1.28 5.38
N HIS A 170 -1.28 -1.77 4.95
CA HIS A 170 -1.14 -2.41 3.64
C HIS A 170 -2.10 -3.60 3.52
N TRP A 171 -2.79 -3.75 2.37
CA TRP A 171 -3.79 -4.80 2.13
C TRP A 171 -3.29 -6.21 2.46
N LEU A 172 -2.04 -6.53 2.11
CA LEU A 172 -1.42 -7.84 2.35
C LEU A 172 -1.29 -8.12 3.85
N ASN A 173 -0.91 -7.10 4.65
CA ASN A 173 -0.87 -7.20 6.10
C ASN A 173 -2.27 -7.36 6.71
N GLN A 174 -3.26 -6.60 6.20
CA GLN A 174 -4.64 -6.71 6.66
C GLN A 174 -5.24 -8.08 6.32
N ARG A 175 -5.00 -8.61 5.09
CA ARG A 175 -5.42 -9.94 4.66
C ARG A 175 -4.83 -11.03 5.56
N ALA A 176 -3.54 -10.90 5.91
CA ALA A 176 -2.86 -11.80 6.84
C ALA A 176 -3.44 -11.73 8.26
N ASN A 177 -3.68 -10.52 8.78
CA ASN A 177 -4.29 -10.31 10.10
C ASN A 177 -5.72 -10.85 10.18
N ALA A 178 -6.47 -10.80 9.08
CA ALA A 178 -7.80 -11.38 8.96
C ALA A 178 -7.82 -12.91 8.81
N GLY A 179 -6.65 -13.57 8.81
CA GLY A 179 -6.53 -15.03 8.66
C GLY A 179 -6.91 -15.56 7.27
N LYS A 180 -6.98 -14.69 6.25
CA LYS A 180 -7.31 -15.08 4.87
C LYS A 180 -6.15 -15.75 4.15
N LEU A 181 -4.92 -15.64 4.68
CA LEU A 181 -3.72 -16.32 4.21
C LEU A 181 -2.84 -16.72 5.41
N THR A 182 -2.03 -17.76 5.21
CA THR A 182 -1.11 -18.25 6.24
C THR A 182 0.16 -17.42 6.24
N ARG A 183 0.40 -16.71 7.36
CA ARG A 183 1.59 -15.89 7.58
C ARG A 183 2.75 -16.72 8.12
N ILE A 184 3.90 -16.64 7.48
CA ILE A 184 5.14 -17.28 7.90
C ILE A 184 6.25 -16.25 8.01
N LEU A 185 6.87 -16.15 9.18
CA LEU A 185 7.95 -15.21 9.43
C LEU A 185 9.30 -15.82 9.04
N SER A 186 10.08 -15.10 8.25
CA SER A 186 11.47 -15.42 7.90
C SER A 186 12.42 -14.48 8.65
N ARG A 187 13.47 -15.02 9.27
CA ARG A 187 14.43 -14.27 10.09
C ARG A 187 15.84 -14.40 9.51
N HIS A 188 16.73 -13.50 9.86
CA HIS A 188 18.14 -13.61 9.46
C HIS A 188 18.80 -14.90 9.99
N THR A 189 18.40 -15.38 11.16
CA THR A 189 18.83 -16.67 11.71
C THR A 189 18.42 -17.88 10.85
N ASP A 190 17.46 -17.71 9.97
CA ASP A 190 16.99 -18.76 9.04
C ASP A 190 17.87 -18.87 7.80
N ASN A 191 18.75 -17.90 7.55
CA ASN A 191 19.62 -17.88 6.38
C ASN A 191 21.11 -18.05 6.77
N PRO A 192 21.70 -19.24 6.65
CA PRO A 192 23.10 -19.46 7.01
C PRO A 192 24.10 -18.70 6.11
N ALA A 193 23.66 -18.10 5.01
CA ALA A 193 24.50 -17.32 4.10
C ALA A 193 24.53 -15.82 4.44
N VAL A 194 23.82 -15.39 5.50
CA VAL A 194 23.88 -13.99 5.97
C VAL A 194 25.26 -13.72 6.59
N THR A 195 25.92 -12.64 6.12
CA THR A 195 27.21 -12.21 6.64
C THR A 195 27.06 -11.26 7.82
N ALA A 196 28.06 -11.26 8.70
CA ALA A 196 28.11 -10.31 9.84
C ALA A 196 28.12 -8.84 9.35
N ASP A 197 28.83 -8.55 8.26
CA ASP A 197 28.91 -7.19 7.68
C ASP A 197 27.54 -6.72 7.17
N TYR A 198 26.76 -7.61 6.55
CA TYR A 198 25.41 -7.27 6.12
C TYR A 198 24.48 -7.00 7.32
N LEU A 199 24.58 -7.80 8.37
CA LEU A 199 23.83 -7.56 9.62
C LEU A 199 24.24 -6.24 10.28
N ALA A 200 25.53 -5.90 10.28
CA ALA A 200 26.01 -4.61 10.77
C ALA A 200 25.45 -3.43 9.94
N THR A 201 25.40 -3.57 8.62
CA THR A 201 24.76 -2.58 7.72
C THR A 201 23.29 -2.39 8.07
N LEU A 202 22.54 -3.47 8.28
CA LEU A 202 21.13 -3.38 8.68
C LEU A 202 20.95 -2.79 10.08
N ALA A 203 21.83 -3.10 11.01
CA ALA A 203 21.80 -2.57 12.37
C ALA A 203 22.05 -1.05 12.42
N ALA A 204 22.80 -0.52 11.46
CA ALA A 204 23.06 0.92 11.32
C ALA A 204 21.86 1.71 10.78
N LEU A 205 20.81 1.03 10.26
CA LEU A 205 19.58 1.68 9.87
C LEU A 205 18.86 2.22 11.12
N SER A 206 18.05 3.26 10.92
CA SER A 206 17.23 3.87 11.97
C SER A 206 15.74 3.86 11.57
N GLY A 207 14.87 4.11 12.55
CA GLY A 207 13.46 4.36 12.39
C GLY A 207 12.69 3.27 11.63
N ALA A 208 11.71 3.64 10.82
CA ALA A 208 10.88 2.69 10.08
C ALA A 208 11.68 1.83 9.09
N ARG A 209 12.76 2.38 8.54
CA ARG A 209 13.63 1.60 7.64
C ARG A 209 14.28 0.43 8.38
N LYS A 210 14.74 0.66 9.61
CA LYS A 210 15.26 -0.41 10.48
C LYS A 210 14.16 -1.42 10.80
N LEU A 211 13.00 -0.95 11.25
CA LEU A 211 11.86 -1.81 11.58
C LEU A 211 11.47 -2.72 10.40
N ARG A 212 11.41 -2.18 9.19
CA ARG A 212 11.03 -2.94 7.99
C ARG A 212 12.13 -3.88 7.49
N LEU A 213 13.34 -3.36 7.27
CA LEU A 213 14.41 -4.07 6.57
C LEU A 213 15.33 -4.88 7.49
N ALA A 214 15.45 -4.49 8.77
CA ALA A 214 16.24 -5.22 9.76
C ALA A 214 15.37 -6.11 10.65
N ASP A 215 14.27 -5.57 11.19
CA ASP A 215 13.43 -6.27 12.16
C ASP A 215 12.26 -7.02 11.51
N GLY A 216 11.97 -6.78 10.23
CA GLY A 216 10.88 -7.42 9.49
C GLY A 216 9.49 -7.08 10.03
N LYS A 217 9.29 -5.85 10.50
CA LYS A 217 8.03 -5.36 11.07
C LYS A 217 7.30 -4.44 10.12
N TRP A 218 5.99 -4.56 10.07
CA TRP A 218 5.12 -3.58 9.41
C TRP A 218 5.16 -2.29 10.24
N ALA A 219 5.72 -1.24 9.70
CA ALA A 219 5.92 0.02 10.41
C ALA A 219 5.57 1.21 9.51
N ALA A 220 5.03 2.29 10.09
CA ALA A 220 4.84 3.56 9.40
C ALA A 220 6.19 4.14 8.96
N GLN A 221 6.16 5.07 8.00
CA GLN A 221 7.37 5.70 7.47
C GLN A 221 7.97 6.68 8.49
N ASP A 222 9.29 6.78 8.55
CA ASP A 222 9.98 7.79 9.36
C ASP A 222 9.71 9.20 8.85
N GLY A 223 9.73 10.13 9.78
CA GLY A 223 9.54 11.54 9.45
C GLY A 223 8.09 11.88 9.12
N LEU A 224 7.12 11.13 9.67
CA LEU A 224 5.70 11.49 9.56
C LEU A 224 5.49 12.93 10.03
N VAL A 225 4.69 13.67 9.29
CA VAL A 225 4.25 15.02 9.68
C VAL A 225 3.33 14.93 10.89
N TYR A 226 2.48 13.91 10.96
CA TYR A 226 1.51 13.70 12.04
C TYR A 226 1.72 12.35 12.77
N PRO A 227 2.82 12.19 13.52
CA PRO A 227 3.04 10.98 14.31
C PRO A 227 2.03 10.82 15.46
N GLU A 228 1.32 11.90 15.82
CA GLU A 228 0.26 11.91 16.82
C GLU A 228 -1.01 11.17 16.38
N PHE A 229 -1.18 10.93 15.07
CA PHE A 229 -2.34 10.22 14.55
C PHE A 229 -2.27 8.73 14.90
N ASP A 230 -3.27 8.27 15.64
CA ASP A 230 -3.48 6.85 15.96
C ASP A 230 -4.90 6.45 15.51
N ALA A 231 -4.99 5.52 14.57
CA ALA A 231 -6.27 5.05 14.06
C ALA A 231 -7.17 4.42 15.16
N ALA A 232 -6.58 3.81 16.20
CA ALA A 232 -7.35 3.26 17.31
C ALA A 232 -8.04 4.33 18.17
N VAL A 233 -7.56 5.57 18.11
CA VAL A 233 -8.06 6.69 18.88
C VAL A 233 -8.89 7.65 18.02
N HIS A 234 -8.41 7.96 16.81
CA HIS A 234 -8.97 9.03 15.97
C HIS A 234 -10.01 8.53 14.96
N LEU A 235 -10.01 7.23 14.64
CA LEU A 235 -10.98 6.63 13.73
C LEU A 235 -12.13 6.03 14.53
N ILE A 236 -13.30 6.63 14.42
CA ILE A 236 -14.47 6.25 15.22
C ILE A 236 -15.62 5.74 14.35
N ASN A 237 -16.50 4.96 14.97
CA ASN A 237 -17.71 4.51 14.31
C ASN A 237 -18.63 5.69 13.96
N ARG A 238 -19.41 5.54 12.88
CA ARG A 238 -20.41 6.52 12.51
C ARG A 238 -21.47 6.68 13.60
N PHE A 239 -21.85 7.92 13.81
CA PHE A 239 -23.00 8.29 14.62
C PHE A 239 -23.81 9.39 13.92
N ALA A 240 -25.03 9.63 14.34
CA ALA A 240 -25.86 10.72 13.82
C ALA A 240 -25.30 12.07 14.30
N ILE A 241 -24.82 12.89 13.38
CA ILE A 241 -24.34 14.26 13.72
C ILE A 241 -25.53 15.11 14.16
N PRO A 242 -25.55 15.63 15.39
CA PRO A 242 -26.64 16.49 15.90
C PRO A 242 -26.88 17.70 14.99
N ALA A 243 -28.15 18.09 14.86
CA ALA A 243 -28.55 19.15 13.93
C ALA A 243 -28.01 20.54 14.32
N ASP A 244 -27.78 20.75 15.58
CA ASP A 244 -27.28 21.98 16.20
C ASP A 244 -25.75 22.13 16.11
N TRP A 245 -25.03 21.09 15.68
CA TRP A 245 -23.60 21.19 15.50
C TRP A 245 -23.28 22.01 14.25
N VAL A 246 -22.26 22.87 14.36
CA VAL A 246 -21.75 23.65 13.23
C VAL A 246 -21.17 22.72 12.17
N ARG A 247 -21.66 22.86 10.93
CA ARG A 247 -21.14 22.12 9.79
C ARG A 247 -20.53 23.04 8.75
N PHE A 248 -19.40 22.65 8.21
CA PHE A 248 -18.74 23.37 7.12
C PHE A 248 -18.04 22.39 6.19
N ARG A 249 -17.60 22.89 5.02
CA ARG A 249 -16.86 22.09 4.04
C ARG A 249 -15.53 22.72 3.74
N CYS A 250 -14.55 21.87 3.38
CA CYS A 250 -13.28 22.33 2.84
C CYS A 250 -13.01 21.62 1.51
N ILE A 251 -12.46 22.36 0.54
CA ILE A 251 -12.21 21.88 -0.82
C ILE A 251 -10.77 22.17 -1.22
N ASP A 252 -10.10 21.15 -1.75
CA ASP A 252 -8.88 21.25 -2.53
C ASP A 252 -9.17 20.81 -3.98
N PHE A 253 -8.74 21.62 -4.95
CA PHE A 253 -9.07 21.40 -6.36
C PHE A 253 -8.08 20.44 -7.02
N GLY A 254 -8.57 19.51 -7.81
CA GLY A 254 -7.77 18.60 -8.60
C GLY A 254 -8.56 18.02 -9.78
N PHE A 255 -7.84 17.58 -10.81
CA PHE A 255 -8.37 16.79 -11.92
C PHE A 255 -7.54 15.53 -12.13
N THR A 256 -6.27 15.66 -12.54
CA THR A 256 -5.33 14.54 -12.59
C THR A 256 -4.98 14.06 -11.19
N ASN A 257 -4.75 15.00 -10.29
CA ASN A 257 -4.71 14.78 -8.85
C ASN A 257 -6.14 14.72 -8.29
N PRO A 258 -6.37 14.13 -7.13
CA PRO A 258 -7.69 14.07 -6.53
C PRO A 258 -8.29 15.45 -6.28
N PHE A 259 -9.56 15.62 -6.62
CA PHE A 259 -10.40 16.63 -6.02
C PHE A 259 -10.81 16.14 -4.64
N VAL A 260 -10.62 16.96 -3.63
CA VAL A 260 -10.98 16.61 -2.25
C VAL A 260 -12.04 17.59 -1.75
N CYS A 261 -13.17 17.06 -1.26
CA CYS A 261 -14.16 17.82 -0.52
C CYS A 261 -14.47 17.10 0.78
N GLN A 262 -14.18 17.76 1.89
CA GLN A 262 -14.38 17.25 3.25
C GLN A 262 -15.54 17.96 3.92
N TRP A 263 -16.47 17.19 4.54
CA TRP A 263 -17.51 17.72 5.41
C TRP A 263 -17.12 17.53 6.87
N TRP A 264 -17.11 18.62 7.60
CA TRP A 264 -16.73 18.72 8.98
C TRP A 264 -17.88 19.12 9.88
N ALA A 265 -17.97 18.51 11.05
CA ALA A 265 -18.85 18.92 12.12
C ALA A 265 -18.02 19.34 13.34
N LEU A 266 -18.46 20.39 14.04
CA LEU A 266 -17.90 20.85 15.30
C LEU A 266 -18.91 20.63 16.41
N ASP A 267 -18.52 19.91 17.46
CA ASP A 267 -19.33 19.78 18.67
C ASP A 267 -19.19 21.04 19.58
N PRO A 268 -20.05 21.17 20.60
CA PRO A 268 -19.98 22.28 21.56
C PRO A 268 -18.65 22.38 22.32
N ASP A 269 -17.90 21.26 22.46
CA ASP A 269 -16.58 21.22 23.10
C ASP A 269 -15.45 21.55 22.14
N GLY A 270 -15.75 21.89 20.87
CA GLY A 270 -14.80 22.23 19.83
C GLY A 270 -14.07 21.06 19.20
N ARG A 271 -14.58 19.82 19.37
CA ARG A 271 -14.04 18.65 18.66
C ARG A 271 -14.52 18.65 17.22
N MET A 272 -13.62 18.30 16.29
CA MET A 272 -13.87 18.22 14.86
C MET A 272 -14.10 16.77 14.43
N TYR A 273 -15.08 16.57 13.58
CA TYR A 273 -15.42 15.25 13.03
C TYR A 273 -15.47 15.32 11.50
N LEU A 274 -14.53 14.63 10.82
CA LEU A 274 -14.64 14.40 9.38
C LEU A 274 -15.68 13.30 9.17
N TYR A 275 -16.90 13.69 8.79
CA TYR A 275 -18.00 12.74 8.69
C TYR A 275 -18.36 12.33 7.25
N ARG A 276 -17.80 13.06 6.26
CA ARG A 276 -17.98 12.74 4.84
C ARG A 276 -16.83 13.30 4.01
N GLU A 277 -16.41 12.56 2.97
CA GLU A 277 -15.32 12.96 2.10
C GLU A 277 -15.56 12.49 0.67
N ILE A 278 -15.39 13.40 -0.31
CA ILE A 278 -15.11 13.10 -1.71
C ILE A 278 -13.61 13.16 -1.88
N TYR A 279 -13.02 12.11 -2.44
CA TYR A 279 -11.60 12.03 -2.77
C TYR A 279 -11.50 11.31 -4.12
N LEU A 280 -11.59 12.06 -5.23
CA LEU A 280 -11.78 11.50 -6.58
C LEU A 280 -10.94 12.23 -7.61
N SER A 281 -10.25 11.49 -8.47
CA SER A 281 -9.49 11.98 -9.63
C SER A 281 -10.25 11.81 -10.96
N GLY A 282 -9.78 12.48 -12.01
CA GLY A 282 -10.28 12.31 -13.37
C GLY A 282 -11.70 12.82 -13.62
N ARG A 283 -12.25 13.65 -12.72
CA ARG A 283 -13.59 14.23 -12.84
C ARG A 283 -13.51 15.76 -12.86
N THR A 284 -14.38 16.37 -13.67
CA THR A 284 -14.50 17.82 -13.74
C THR A 284 -15.28 18.37 -12.53
N LEU A 285 -15.15 19.68 -12.28
CA LEU A 285 -15.90 20.33 -11.22
C LEU A 285 -17.43 20.14 -11.41
N LYS A 286 -17.90 20.14 -12.67
CA LYS A 286 -19.32 19.88 -13.01
C LYS A 286 -19.80 18.50 -12.59
N ASP A 287 -18.91 17.50 -12.57
CA ASP A 287 -19.25 16.14 -12.11
C ASP A 287 -19.33 16.08 -10.59
N HIS A 288 -18.50 16.86 -9.88
CA HIS A 288 -18.49 16.88 -8.42
C HIS A 288 -19.66 17.63 -7.79
N ILE A 289 -20.13 18.72 -8.42
CA ILE A 289 -21.16 19.60 -7.87
C ILE A 289 -22.48 18.90 -7.54
N PRO A 290 -23.06 18.06 -8.44
CA PRO A 290 -24.27 17.30 -8.13
C PRO A 290 -24.08 16.35 -6.93
N VAL A 291 -22.89 15.75 -6.81
CA VAL A 291 -22.54 14.87 -5.69
C VAL A 291 -22.48 15.68 -4.39
N ILE A 292 -21.85 16.85 -4.41
CA ILE A 292 -21.78 17.75 -3.26
C ILE A 292 -23.19 18.18 -2.81
N HIS A 293 -24.07 18.56 -3.73
CA HIS A 293 -25.45 18.93 -3.42
C HIS A 293 -26.23 17.76 -2.83
N THR A 294 -26.15 16.58 -3.45
CA THR A 294 -26.83 15.35 -2.99
C THR A 294 -26.40 15.01 -1.55
N HIS A 295 -25.12 15.04 -1.29
CA HIS A 295 -24.57 14.69 0.02
C HIS A 295 -24.67 15.82 1.07
N SER A 296 -25.06 17.01 0.69
CA SER A 296 -25.35 18.12 1.61
C SER A 296 -26.85 18.34 1.81
N ALA A 297 -27.72 17.56 1.11
CA ALA A 297 -29.16 17.74 1.19
C ALA A 297 -29.67 17.53 2.65
N GLY A 298 -30.47 18.46 3.13
CA GLY A 298 -31.04 18.45 4.49
C GLY A 298 -30.04 18.87 5.57
N GLU A 299 -28.81 19.26 5.22
CA GLU A 299 -27.82 19.77 6.18
C GLU A 299 -27.64 21.30 6.03
N THR A 300 -27.54 22.01 7.16
CA THR A 300 -27.16 23.43 7.16
C THR A 300 -25.65 23.54 7.15
N ILE A 301 -25.07 23.85 5.98
CA ILE A 301 -23.64 24.10 5.84
C ILE A 301 -23.37 25.59 6.03
N GLN A 302 -22.66 25.94 7.07
CA GLN A 302 -22.37 27.35 7.42
C GLN A 302 -21.52 28.04 6.36
N THR A 303 -20.49 27.35 5.85
CA THR A 303 -19.56 27.86 4.84
C THR A 303 -18.83 26.77 4.11
N THR A 304 -18.24 27.12 2.96
CA THR A 304 -17.30 26.28 2.24
C THR A 304 -15.98 27.02 2.12
N VAL A 305 -14.91 26.43 2.64
CA VAL A 305 -13.54 26.94 2.53
C VAL A 305 -12.88 26.26 1.33
N ALA A 306 -12.21 27.01 0.46
CA ALA A 306 -11.57 26.41 -0.71
C ALA A 306 -10.18 27.01 -0.94
N ASP A 307 -9.32 26.26 -1.64
CA ASP A 307 -8.01 26.73 -2.06
C ASP A 307 -8.14 28.08 -2.78
N PRO A 308 -7.42 29.12 -2.35
CA PRO A 308 -7.48 30.45 -2.96
C PRO A 308 -6.80 30.53 -4.34
N GLU A 309 -5.91 29.61 -4.69
CA GLU A 309 -5.11 29.69 -5.92
C GLU A 309 -5.96 29.47 -7.18
N ASP A 310 -7.01 28.64 -7.11
CA ASP A 310 -7.94 28.44 -8.23
C ASP A 310 -9.16 29.39 -8.14
N ALA A 311 -8.95 30.64 -8.49
CA ALA A 311 -10.02 31.65 -8.51
C ALA A 311 -11.13 31.31 -9.51
N GLN A 312 -10.81 30.63 -10.63
CA GLN A 312 -11.79 30.24 -11.63
C GLN A 312 -12.70 29.13 -11.11
N ALA A 313 -12.16 28.08 -10.51
CA ALA A 313 -12.94 27.00 -9.91
C ALA A 313 -13.83 27.52 -8.77
N ARG A 314 -13.34 28.44 -7.96
CA ARG A 314 -14.15 29.10 -6.91
C ARG A 314 -15.31 29.92 -7.48
N ALA A 315 -15.08 30.64 -8.57
CA ALA A 315 -16.15 31.40 -9.25
C ALA A 315 -17.20 30.48 -9.87
N GLU A 316 -16.77 29.35 -10.46
CA GLU A 316 -17.68 28.32 -10.99
C GLU A 316 -18.52 27.67 -9.88
N LEU A 317 -17.91 27.31 -8.74
CA LEU A 317 -18.63 26.80 -7.56
C LEU A 317 -19.70 27.81 -7.08
N ALA A 318 -19.35 29.09 -7.01
CA ALA A 318 -20.29 30.14 -6.58
C ALA A 318 -21.49 30.28 -7.54
N GLN A 319 -21.26 30.22 -8.87
CA GLN A 319 -22.32 30.23 -9.87
C GLN A 319 -23.26 29.01 -9.77
N LEU A 320 -22.75 27.89 -9.29
CA LEU A 320 -23.49 26.64 -9.14
C LEU A 320 -24.01 26.44 -7.70
N GLY A 321 -24.12 27.52 -6.93
CA GLY A 321 -24.75 27.54 -5.60
C GLY A 321 -23.87 27.10 -4.44
N ILE A 322 -22.55 27.06 -4.64
CA ILE A 322 -21.57 26.72 -3.59
C ILE A 322 -20.59 27.89 -3.41
N PRO A 323 -20.99 29.00 -2.75
CA PRO A 323 -20.08 30.10 -2.48
C PRO A 323 -18.96 29.65 -1.55
N THR A 324 -17.73 30.13 -1.80
CA THR A 324 -16.55 29.75 -1.03
C THR A 324 -15.83 30.95 -0.45
N ILE A 325 -15.21 30.74 0.72
CA ILE A 325 -14.20 31.66 1.28
C ILE A 325 -12.80 31.07 1.05
N ALA A 326 -11.78 31.94 1.02
CA ALA A 326 -10.40 31.57 0.81
C ALA A 326 -9.84 30.79 2.02
N ALA A 327 -9.17 29.67 1.78
CA ALA A 327 -8.44 28.95 2.80
C ALA A 327 -7.19 29.72 3.26
N ASP A 328 -6.81 29.50 4.52
CA ASP A 328 -5.48 29.88 5.03
C ASP A 328 -4.49 28.76 4.70
N LYS A 329 -3.60 29.00 3.75
CA LYS A 329 -2.59 28.04 3.25
C LYS A 329 -1.30 28.01 4.06
N THR A 330 -1.22 28.65 5.21
CA THR A 330 0.00 28.66 6.02
C THR A 330 0.36 27.24 6.46
N VAL A 331 1.43 26.67 5.86
CA VAL A 331 1.78 25.25 6.03
C VAL A 331 2.23 24.97 7.45
N VAL A 332 3.26 25.66 7.95
CA VAL A 332 3.88 25.35 9.25
C VAL A 332 2.89 25.51 10.40
N LEU A 333 2.17 26.64 10.46
CA LEU A 333 1.16 26.87 11.49
C LEU A 333 -0.02 25.90 11.36
N GLY A 334 -0.43 25.58 10.12
CA GLY A 334 -1.50 24.61 9.89
C GLY A 334 -1.13 23.20 10.35
N ILE A 335 0.11 22.79 10.14
CA ILE A 335 0.61 21.51 10.65
C ILE A 335 0.60 21.51 12.19
N GLN A 336 1.07 22.57 12.82
CA GLN A 336 1.06 22.69 14.26
C GLN A 336 -0.35 22.62 14.85
N ASP A 337 -1.29 23.34 14.24
CA ASP A 337 -2.70 23.33 14.65
C ASP A 337 -3.33 21.93 14.53
N VAL A 338 -3.00 21.16 13.47
CA VAL A 338 -3.46 19.76 13.31
C VAL A 338 -2.86 18.86 14.39
N LYS A 339 -1.55 18.97 14.67
CA LYS A 339 -0.88 18.21 15.73
C LYS A 339 -1.51 18.44 17.10
N GLU A 340 -1.82 19.70 17.42
CA GLU A 340 -2.49 20.04 18.67
C GLU A 340 -3.85 19.38 18.79
N ARG A 341 -4.64 19.33 17.69
CA ARG A 341 -5.95 18.67 17.69
C ARG A 341 -5.89 17.16 17.70
N LEU A 342 -4.83 16.55 17.17
CA LEU A 342 -4.57 15.12 17.24
C LEU A 342 -4.06 14.70 18.64
N SER A 343 -3.38 15.59 19.34
CA SER A 343 -2.90 15.32 20.70
C SER A 343 -4.03 15.29 21.72
N SER A 344 -3.86 14.51 22.78
CA SER A 344 -4.81 14.46 23.89
C SER A 344 -4.89 15.81 24.59
N ALA A 345 -6.09 16.37 24.70
CA ALA A 345 -6.36 17.60 25.44
C ALA A 345 -6.52 17.34 26.95
N GLY A 346 -6.85 18.37 27.74
CA GLY A 346 -6.95 18.29 29.18
C GLY A 346 -8.00 17.31 29.73
N ASP A 347 -8.95 16.89 28.89
CA ASP A 347 -9.96 15.85 29.19
C ASP A 347 -9.50 14.42 28.76
N GLY A 348 -8.23 14.28 28.34
CA GLY A 348 -7.66 13.02 27.89
C GLY A 348 -8.12 12.53 26.52
N LYS A 349 -8.83 13.37 25.75
CA LYS A 349 -9.32 13.04 24.41
C LYS A 349 -8.75 14.00 23.34
N PRO A 350 -8.51 13.55 22.11
CA PRO A 350 -8.15 14.44 21.02
C PRO A 350 -9.31 15.37 20.63
N ARG A 351 -9.00 16.35 19.81
CA ARG A 351 -9.96 17.31 19.26
C ARG A 351 -10.25 17.12 17.78
N LEU A 352 -9.78 16.01 17.19
CA LEU A 352 -9.98 15.66 15.78
C LEU A 352 -10.29 14.17 15.64
N PHE A 353 -11.38 13.86 14.94
CA PHE A 353 -11.84 12.50 14.67
C PHE A 353 -12.23 12.34 13.19
N ILE A 354 -12.11 11.12 12.69
CA ILE A 354 -12.54 10.70 11.34
C ILE A 354 -13.54 9.56 11.51
N LEU A 355 -14.68 9.62 10.82
CA LEU A 355 -15.62 8.51 10.79
C LEU A 355 -15.15 7.43 9.83
N GLN A 356 -15.24 6.16 10.23
CA GLN A 356 -14.70 5.00 9.48
C GLN A 356 -15.22 4.90 8.04
N ASP A 357 -16.46 5.34 7.79
CA ASP A 357 -17.15 5.29 6.51
C ASP A 357 -17.33 6.70 5.90
N SER A 358 -16.38 7.60 6.13
CA SER A 358 -16.45 8.99 5.64
C SER A 358 -16.39 9.10 4.12
N VAL A 359 -15.73 8.18 3.43
CA VAL A 359 -15.54 8.22 1.97
C VAL A 359 -16.86 7.92 1.25
N VAL A 360 -17.27 8.84 0.37
CA VAL A 360 -18.52 8.73 -0.40
C VAL A 360 -18.43 7.68 -1.49
N GLU A 361 -17.30 7.66 -2.21
CA GLU A 361 -17.03 6.77 -3.33
C GLU A 361 -15.55 6.44 -3.37
N LEU A 362 -15.19 5.18 -3.63
CA LEU A 362 -13.81 4.75 -3.78
C LEU A 362 -13.31 5.12 -5.18
N ASP A 363 -12.21 5.88 -5.26
CA ASP A 363 -11.47 6.11 -6.50
C ASP A 363 -10.69 4.84 -6.89
N ARG A 364 -11.25 4.03 -7.78
CA ARG A 364 -10.61 2.80 -8.26
C ARG A 364 -9.30 3.06 -9.01
N PRO A 365 -9.22 4.04 -9.95
CA PRO A 365 -7.96 4.40 -10.61
C PRO A 365 -6.82 4.76 -9.67
N LEU A 366 -7.08 5.41 -8.55
CA LEU A 366 -6.07 5.68 -7.52
C LEU A 366 -5.72 4.43 -6.74
N ALA A 367 -6.73 3.65 -6.32
CA ALA A 367 -6.54 2.39 -5.61
C ALA A 367 -5.70 1.39 -6.42
N ASP A 368 -5.95 1.28 -7.72
CA ASP A 368 -5.19 0.42 -8.63
C ASP A 368 -3.72 0.84 -8.76
N LYS A 369 -3.42 2.13 -8.52
CA LYS A 369 -2.07 2.69 -8.52
C LYS A 369 -1.44 2.76 -7.13
N TRP A 370 -2.09 2.21 -6.10
CA TRP A 370 -1.61 2.25 -4.70
C TRP A 370 -1.49 3.67 -4.13
N LYS A 371 -2.20 4.60 -4.70
CA LYS A 371 -2.29 5.95 -4.17
C LYS A 371 -3.37 6.03 -3.09
N PRO A 372 -3.25 6.97 -2.16
CA PRO A 372 -4.31 7.22 -1.20
C PRO A 372 -5.65 7.49 -1.91
N THR A 373 -6.72 6.98 -1.33
CA THR A 373 -8.11 7.18 -1.79
C THR A 373 -8.95 7.93 -0.77
N SER A 374 -8.29 8.48 0.24
CA SER A 374 -8.91 9.28 1.32
C SER A 374 -7.83 10.02 2.09
N THR A 375 -8.24 11.05 2.82
CA THR A 375 -7.38 11.71 3.81
C THR A 375 -6.81 10.74 4.85
N LEU A 376 -7.62 9.77 5.28
CA LEU A 376 -7.14 8.71 6.18
C LEU A 376 -5.97 7.92 5.59
N GLY A 377 -5.99 7.67 4.28
CA GLY A 377 -4.93 6.93 3.58
C GLY A 377 -3.62 7.71 3.49
N GLU A 378 -3.66 9.05 3.51
CA GLU A 378 -2.47 9.89 3.43
C GLU A 378 -1.67 9.93 4.73
N PHE A 379 -2.27 9.75 5.92
CA PHE A 379 -1.56 9.87 7.21
C PHE A 379 -0.31 8.99 7.32
N ASP A 380 -0.33 7.80 6.72
CA ASP A 380 0.79 6.86 6.79
C ASP A 380 1.95 7.23 5.84
N ASN A 381 1.72 8.17 4.90
CA ASN A 381 2.66 8.53 3.84
C ASN A 381 3.03 10.03 3.85
N TYR A 382 2.35 10.86 4.63
CA TYR A 382 2.62 12.29 4.71
C TYR A 382 3.84 12.54 5.57
N VAL A 383 4.98 12.81 4.92
CA VAL A 383 6.31 12.90 5.53
C VAL A 383 6.99 14.23 5.24
N TRP A 384 7.91 14.61 6.13
CA TRP A 384 8.80 15.75 5.91
C TRP A 384 9.76 15.48 4.75
N ALA A 385 9.99 16.50 3.92
CA ALA A 385 11.00 16.44 2.89
C ALA A 385 12.38 16.30 3.55
N LYS A 386 13.23 15.41 3.00
CA LYS A 386 14.60 15.28 3.48
C LYS A 386 15.39 16.50 3.03
N ALA A 387 16.15 17.08 3.96
CA ALA A 387 17.13 18.12 3.64
C ALA A 387 18.13 17.58 2.59
N SER A 388 18.33 18.30 1.49
CA SER A 388 19.45 18.05 0.60
C SER A 388 20.72 18.56 1.25
N GLU A 389 21.81 17.77 1.20
CA GLU A 389 23.11 18.17 1.74
C GLU A 389 23.48 19.59 1.27
N GLY A 390 23.68 20.50 2.21
CA GLY A 390 24.18 21.86 1.97
C GLY A 390 23.12 22.97 1.79
N LYS A 391 21.83 22.70 1.99
CA LYS A 391 20.79 23.77 2.06
C LYS A 391 20.14 23.81 3.44
N ASN A 392 19.88 25.01 3.95
CA ASN A 392 19.10 25.21 5.17
C ASN A 392 17.78 24.44 5.06
N GLU A 393 17.48 23.64 6.08
CA GLU A 393 16.25 22.86 6.21
C GLU A 393 15.04 23.80 6.10
N LYS A 394 14.30 23.68 4.99
CA LYS A 394 12.90 24.10 5.00
C LYS A 394 12.12 22.91 5.53
N GLU A 395 11.49 23.08 6.68
CA GLU A 395 10.53 22.13 7.23
C GLU A 395 9.24 22.20 6.39
N GLU A 396 9.29 21.61 5.19
CA GLU A 396 8.14 21.46 4.31
C GLU A 396 7.87 19.97 4.07
N PRO A 397 6.61 19.51 4.12
CA PRO A 397 6.26 18.16 3.74
C PRO A 397 6.58 17.85 2.28
N VAL A 398 6.76 16.58 1.97
CA VAL A 398 6.80 16.12 0.57
C VAL A 398 5.45 16.43 -0.08
N LYS A 399 5.49 17.13 -1.22
CA LYS A 399 4.30 17.47 -2.01
C LYS A 399 3.95 16.34 -2.98
N GLU A 400 3.50 15.23 -2.41
CA GLU A 400 3.02 14.08 -3.15
C GLU A 400 1.91 13.41 -2.34
N ASP A 401 0.76 13.19 -2.99
CA ASP A 401 -0.40 12.56 -2.38
C ASP A 401 -0.79 13.22 -1.03
N ASP A 402 -0.88 14.56 -1.02
CA ASP A 402 -1.10 15.40 0.17
C ASP A 402 -2.40 16.25 0.12
N HIS A 403 -3.29 15.97 -0.83
CA HIS A 403 -4.51 16.77 -1.08
C HIS A 403 -5.51 16.72 0.08
N GLY A 404 -5.67 15.55 0.70
CA GLY A 404 -6.48 15.37 1.91
C GLY A 404 -5.86 16.08 3.11
N MET A 405 -4.53 16.08 3.23
CA MET A 405 -3.79 16.77 4.29
C MET A 405 -3.88 18.28 4.13
N ASP A 406 -3.82 18.80 2.90
CA ASP A 406 -4.01 20.22 2.63
C ASP A 406 -5.43 20.66 3.01
N THR A 407 -6.44 19.88 2.59
CA THR A 407 -7.84 20.15 2.94
C THR A 407 -8.07 20.04 4.46
N LEU A 408 -7.47 19.08 5.15
CA LEU A 408 -7.50 18.94 6.60
C LEU A 408 -6.91 20.17 7.30
N ARG A 409 -5.77 20.68 6.81
CA ARG A 409 -5.16 21.90 7.36
C ARG A 409 -6.07 23.10 7.19
N TYR A 410 -6.73 23.27 6.02
CA TYR A 410 -7.72 24.33 5.81
C TYR A 410 -8.87 24.24 6.80
N ALA A 411 -9.38 23.04 7.05
CA ALA A 411 -10.47 22.81 7.99
C ALA A 411 -10.09 23.19 9.42
N VAL A 412 -8.92 22.75 9.86
CA VAL A 412 -8.43 23.03 11.22
C VAL A 412 -8.15 24.53 11.41
N ARG A 413 -7.50 25.18 10.43
CA ARG A 413 -7.26 26.62 10.45
C ARG A 413 -8.57 27.43 10.52
N PHE A 414 -9.58 27.03 9.75
CA PHE A 414 -10.89 27.65 9.79
C PHE A 414 -11.56 27.47 11.16
N ALA A 415 -11.59 26.25 11.69
CA ALA A 415 -12.21 25.96 12.97
C ALA A 415 -11.54 26.72 14.14
N ASN A 416 -10.21 26.84 14.15
CA ASN A 416 -9.48 27.58 15.19
C ASN A 416 -9.78 29.08 15.16
N ARG A 417 -10.00 29.66 13.97
CA ARG A 417 -10.39 31.08 13.84
C ARG A 417 -11.85 31.34 14.24
N SER A 418 -12.73 30.38 13.96
CA SER A 418 -14.16 30.49 14.27
C SER A 418 -14.46 30.25 15.75
N GLY A 419 -13.75 29.30 16.40
CA GLY A 419 -13.90 29.01 17.84
C GLY A 419 -13.37 30.09 18.77
N GLY A 420 -12.45 30.94 18.32
CA GLY A 420 -11.98 32.10 19.08
C GLY A 420 -12.95 33.27 19.15
N ARG A 421 -14.09 33.18 18.45
CA ARG A 421 -15.14 34.24 18.40
C ARG A 421 -16.47 33.78 19.00
N SER A 422 -16.45 33.06 20.11
CA SER A 422 -17.66 32.90 20.93
C SER A 422 -17.96 34.21 21.69
N GLY A 423 -18.51 35.21 20.99
CA GLY A 423 -18.84 36.50 21.60
C GLY A 423 -19.07 37.64 20.60
N GLY A 424 -19.52 37.37 19.40
CA GLY A 424 -19.86 38.44 18.46
C GLY A 424 -20.75 37.96 17.33
N ALA A 425 -21.99 38.41 17.31
CA ALA A 425 -22.93 38.17 16.22
C ALA A 425 -22.33 38.65 14.89
N PHE A 426 -22.37 37.77 13.88
CA PHE A 426 -22.09 38.19 12.51
C PHE A 426 -23.35 38.84 11.92
N TYR A 427 -23.22 40.12 11.56
CA TYR A 427 -24.13 40.83 10.64
C TYR A 427 -23.69 40.54 9.20
#